data_f2dbe32430730954a47f09d653322339
#
_entry.id   f2dbe32430730954a47f09d653322339
#
_cell.length_a   1.000
_cell.length_b   1.000
_cell.length_c   1.000
_cell.angle_alpha   90.00
_cell.angle_beta   90.00
_cell.angle_gamma   90.00
#
_symmetry.space_group_name_H-M   'P 1'
#
loop_
_entity.id
_entity.type
_entity.pdbx_description
1 polymer ?
#
loop_
_entity_poly.entity_id
_entity_poly.type
_entity_poly.pdbx_seq_one_letter_code
_entity_poly.pdbx_strand_id
1 'polypeptide(L)'
;MKFLLVCDYDLDYVGGAQTAFLTQARALHDAGHSVAVMAPRARQAPGLPEVEVINPPSTVRIPGAGLPVYFFGRGLARWMRRVLMAAAPDVVIVHSEFGIAAAAVATAKSLGIITLHTVHTFFWQAPKSAGPAAPVMRGLYRLFTRQKIPKSRLADRPADSALRAMTLAMAQHADVVLSPSKHQAQKLIEAGAGNVVVLSNAAKRTAHTRPLPRQVPLRLAWVGRFAPEKRLDVALEAMQILLDRQVPVLLEVAGGDLDCHPANVRCIGTVSPQQVEQLLVRSHLAVQTSLGFDNQPMVMIEACAASRGIVVSDPVLAREFGDATILASSPDAQGLADTLEAVVAEWSTVETAARAAGERASNSAPAAHVDKLVELVAAECRRQAQQGS
;
A
#
# COMPACT_ATOMS: atom_id res chain seq x y z
N MET A 1 -21.36 11.47 5.65
CA MET A 1 -21.50 10.00 5.60
C MET A 1 -20.76 9.39 6.77
N LYS A 2 -21.15 8.18 7.19
CA LYS A 2 -20.46 7.40 8.23
C LYS A 2 -19.74 6.21 7.60
N PHE A 3 -18.41 6.17 7.73
CA PHE A 3 -17.54 5.13 7.20
C PHE A 3 -17.05 4.22 8.32
N LEU A 4 -17.06 2.91 8.08
CA LEU A 4 -16.37 1.93 8.91
C LEU A 4 -15.22 1.33 8.12
N LEU A 5 -13.98 1.61 8.54
CA LEU A 5 -12.77 1.02 7.98
C LEU A 5 -12.39 -0.24 8.77
N VAL A 6 -12.15 -1.33 8.06
CA VAL A 6 -11.89 -2.66 8.68
C VAL A 6 -10.58 -3.23 8.17
N CYS A 7 -9.75 -3.75 9.08
CA CYS A 7 -8.49 -4.41 8.76
C CYS A 7 -8.25 -5.60 9.71
N ASP A 8 -7.70 -6.70 9.18
CA ASP A 8 -7.30 -7.86 9.99
C ASP A 8 -5.89 -7.74 10.58
N TYR A 9 -5.08 -6.79 10.08
CA TYR A 9 -3.70 -6.58 10.53
C TYR A 9 -3.63 -5.65 11.75
N ASP A 10 -2.58 -5.84 12.57
CA ASP A 10 -2.26 -4.88 13.63
C ASP A 10 -1.92 -3.51 13.02
N LEU A 11 -2.49 -2.46 13.54
CA LEU A 11 -2.23 -1.08 13.07
C LEU A 11 -1.05 -0.41 13.79
N ASP A 12 -0.53 -0.98 14.86
CA ASP A 12 0.69 -0.51 15.53
C ASP A 12 1.97 -0.89 14.77
N TYR A 13 1.85 -1.72 13.73
CA TYR A 13 2.94 -2.11 12.84
C TYR A 13 3.05 -1.16 11.65
N VAL A 14 4.27 -0.70 11.34
CA VAL A 14 4.51 0.20 10.20
C VAL A 14 4.70 -0.60 8.91
N GLY A 15 3.74 -0.47 8.00
CA GLY A 15 3.76 -1.09 6.67
C GLY A 15 2.93 -0.28 5.67
N GLY A 16 3.14 -0.48 4.38
CA GLY A 16 2.45 0.28 3.33
C GLY A 16 0.92 0.21 3.42
N ALA A 17 0.36 -0.98 3.70
CA ALA A 17 -1.08 -1.17 3.85
C ALA A 17 -1.64 -0.43 5.09
N GLN A 18 -0.93 -0.50 6.22
CA GLN A 18 -1.32 0.22 7.44
C GLN A 18 -1.22 1.73 7.26
N THR A 19 -0.15 2.22 6.63
CA THR A 19 0.00 3.64 6.29
C THR A 19 -1.15 4.11 5.39
N ALA A 20 -1.49 3.36 4.34
CA ALA A 20 -2.61 3.70 3.46
C ALA A 20 -3.95 3.71 4.20
N PHE A 21 -4.20 2.72 5.06
CA PHE A 21 -5.39 2.65 5.91
C PHE A 21 -5.52 3.87 6.83
N LEU A 22 -4.45 4.21 7.57
CA LEU A 22 -4.45 5.35 8.50
C LEU A 22 -4.58 6.68 7.76
N THR A 23 -3.94 6.81 6.60
CA THR A 23 -4.05 8.02 5.77
C THR A 23 -5.46 8.20 5.22
N GLN A 24 -6.13 7.12 4.79
CA GLN A 24 -7.53 7.18 4.36
C GLN A 24 -8.47 7.53 5.51
N ALA A 25 -8.29 6.90 6.69
CA ALA A 25 -9.08 7.24 7.88
C ALA A 25 -8.96 8.71 8.25
N ARG A 26 -7.75 9.25 8.23
CA ARG A 26 -7.48 10.67 8.47
C ARG A 26 -8.10 11.56 7.40
N ALA A 27 -7.94 11.23 6.12
CA ALA A 27 -8.49 12.03 5.02
C ALA A 27 -10.02 12.15 5.11
N LEU A 28 -10.71 11.06 5.44
CA LEU A 28 -12.16 11.04 5.66
C LEU A 28 -12.57 11.89 6.88
N HIS A 29 -11.82 11.75 7.99
CA HIS A 29 -12.08 12.53 9.21
C HIS A 29 -11.88 14.03 8.96
N ASP A 30 -10.77 14.43 8.35
CA ASP A 30 -10.43 15.83 8.08
C ASP A 30 -11.41 16.47 7.07
N ALA A 31 -12.04 15.66 6.21
CA ALA A 31 -13.13 16.08 5.32
C ALA A 31 -14.50 16.18 6.01
N GLY A 32 -14.58 15.97 7.34
CA GLY A 32 -15.80 16.10 8.14
C GLY A 32 -16.74 14.90 8.09
N HIS A 33 -16.27 13.73 7.62
CA HIS A 33 -17.06 12.51 7.69
C HIS A 33 -16.95 11.85 9.07
N SER A 34 -18.01 11.13 9.47
CA SER A 34 -17.96 10.26 10.64
C SER A 34 -17.17 9.00 10.31
N VAL A 35 -16.12 8.70 11.06
CA VAL A 35 -15.23 7.57 10.81
C VAL A 35 -15.17 6.67 12.04
N ALA A 36 -15.37 5.37 11.83
CA ALA A 36 -15.07 4.34 12.81
C ALA A 36 -13.97 3.41 12.24
N VAL A 37 -13.10 2.91 13.09
CA VAL A 37 -11.99 2.02 12.74
C VAL A 37 -12.12 0.71 13.50
N MET A 38 -12.06 -0.40 12.78
CA MET A 38 -12.07 -1.75 13.35
C MET A 38 -10.81 -2.49 12.92
N ALA A 39 -9.83 -2.59 13.80
CA ALA A 39 -8.61 -3.36 13.58
C ALA A 39 -7.96 -3.75 14.91
N PRO A 40 -7.14 -4.82 14.93
CA PRO A 40 -6.35 -5.15 16.10
C PRO A 40 -5.38 -4.01 16.43
N ARG A 41 -5.21 -3.72 17.73
CA ARG A 41 -4.30 -2.67 18.24
C ARG A 41 -4.49 -1.27 17.61
N ALA A 42 -5.68 -0.98 17.10
CA ALA A 42 -5.94 0.31 16.46
C ALA A 42 -5.67 1.51 17.39
N ARG A 43 -5.97 1.40 18.70
CA ARG A 43 -5.71 2.48 19.68
C ARG A 43 -4.24 2.80 19.88
N GLN A 44 -3.34 1.89 19.54
CA GLN A 44 -1.88 2.04 19.65
C GLN A 44 -1.26 2.51 18.32
N ALA A 45 -2.07 2.66 17.27
CA ALA A 45 -1.57 3.04 15.96
C ALA A 45 -1.05 4.47 15.94
N PRO A 46 0.20 4.70 15.54
CA PRO A 46 0.74 6.04 15.42
C PRO A 46 -0.03 6.82 14.35
N GLY A 47 -0.54 7.97 14.74
CA GLY A 47 -1.18 8.87 13.79
C GLY A 47 -2.64 8.53 13.43
N LEU A 48 -3.32 7.67 14.18
CA LEU A 48 -4.76 7.54 14.07
C LEU A 48 -5.43 8.86 14.50
N PRO A 49 -6.37 9.44 13.73
CA PRO A 49 -7.15 10.60 14.17
C PRO A 49 -8.07 10.26 15.36
N GLU A 50 -8.67 11.27 15.97
CA GLU A 50 -9.69 11.08 17.01
C GLU A 50 -10.98 10.54 16.41
N VAL A 51 -11.03 9.23 16.21
CA VAL A 51 -12.17 8.51 15.64
C VAL A 51 -12.64 7.40 16.57
N GLU A 52 -13.85 6.93 16.35
CA GLU A 52 -14.39 5.75 17.04
C GLU A 52 -13.54 4.51 16.76
N VAL A 53 -13.01 3.85 17.80
CA VAL A 53 -12.24 2.61 17.67
C VAL A 53 -13.06 1.44 18.18
N ILE A 54 -13.38 0.52 17.29
CA ILE A 54 -14.09 -0.72 17.60
C ILE A 54 -13.03 -1.84 17.72
N ASN A 55 -12.82 -2.32 18.93
CA ASN A 55 -11.89 -3.43 19.14
C ASN A 55 -12.51 -4.75 18.69
N PRO A 56 -11.86 -5.50 17.78
CA PRO A 56 -12.33 -6.85 17.47
C PRO A 56 -12.17 -7.78 18.69
N PRO A 57 -12.93 -8.91 18.72
CA PRO A 57 -12.80 -9.89 19.80
C PRO A 57 -11.35 -10.39 19.93
N SER A 58 -11.00 -10.84 21.12
CA SER A 58 -9.71 -11.51 21.34
C SER A 58 -9.58 -12.76 20.45
N THR A 59 -8.40 -13.00 19.92
CA THR A 59 -8.16 -14.12 19.02
C THR A 59 -6.75 -14.70 19.21
N VAL A 60 -6.51 -15.85 18.58
CA VAL A 60 -5.21 -16.52 18.53
C VAL A 60 -4.30 -15.79 17.53
N ARG A 61 -3.00 -15.78 17.82
CA ARG A 61 -1.97 -15.24 16.90
C ARG A 61 -1.15 -16.38 16.33
N ILE A 62 -0.74 -16.24 15.07
CA ILE A 62 0.17 -17.20 14.43
C ILE A 62 1.53 -17.10 15.11
N PRO A 63 2.06 -18.19 15.69
CA PRO A 63 3.39 -18.20 16.29
C PRO A 63 4.45 -17.76 15.26
N GLY A 64 5.38 -16.90 15.68
CA GLY A 64 6.47 -16.39 14.83
C GLY A 64 6.08 -15.25 13.88
N ALA A 65 4.83 -15.20 13.39
CA ALA A 65 4.36 -14.10 12.54
C ALA A 65 3.62 -13.00 13.29
N GLY A 66 3.15 -13.28 14.53
CA GLY A 66 2.40 -12.33 15.34
C GLY A 66 1.03 -11.92 14.78
N LEU A 67 0.64 -12.45 13.62
CA LEU A 67 -0.59 -12.08 12.94
C LEU A 67 -1.82 -12.64 13.69
N PRO A 68 -2.84 -11.83 13.98
CA PRO A 68 -4.08 -12.29 14.57
C PRO A 68 -4.90 -13.09 13.55
N VAL A 69 -5.49 -14.19 14.00
CA VAL A 69 -6.32 -15.07 13.16
C VAL A 69 -7.75 -15.05 13.67
N TYR A 70 -8.66 -14.60 12.83
CA TYR A 70 -10.08 -14.56 13.13
C TYR A 70 -10.83 -15.63 12.32
N PHE A 71 -11.58 -16.44 13.03
CA PHE A 71 -12.43 -17.46 12.42
C PHE A 71 -13.83 -16.91 12.20
N PHE A 72 -14.28 -16.84 10.93
CA PHE A 72 -15.63 -16.42 10.59
C PHE A 72 -16.65 -17.51 10.92
N GLY A 73 -16.94 -17.68 12.20
CA GLY A 73 -17.98 -18.56 12.74
C GLY A 73 -19.23 -17.81 13.17
N ARG A 74 -20.21 -18.55 13.69
CA ARG A 74 -21.49 -17.98 14.20
C ARG A 74 -21.29 -16.91 15.27
N GLY A 75 -20.24 -17.04 16.10
CA GLY A 75 -19.90 -16.08 17.16
C GLY A 75 -19.48 -14.73 16.57
N LEU A 76 -18.49 -14.74 15.65
CA LEU A 76 -17.99 -13.52 14.98
C LEU A 76 -19.10 -12.88 14.13
N ALA A 77 -19.91 -13.69 13.42
CA ALA A 77 -21.04 -13.17 12.64
C ALA A 77 -22.08 -12.43 13.50
N ARG A 78 -22.46 -13.00 14.66
CA ARG A 78 -23.40 -12.35 15.60
C ARG A 78 -22.80 -11.08 16.21
N TRP A 79 -21.52 -11.11 16.56
CA TRP A 79 -20.81 -9.95 17.07
C TRP A 79 -20.74 -8.84 16.01
N MET A 80 -20.31 -9.16 14.78
CA MET A 80 -20.24 -8.21 13.67
C MET A 80 -21.61 -7.59 13.37
N ARG A 81 -22.68 -8.38 13.36
CA ARG A 81 -24.03 -7.86 13.14
C ARG A 81 -24.43 -6.84 14.22
N ARG A 82 -24.17 -7.13 15.50
CA ARG A 82 -24.43 -6.18 16.60
C ARG A 82 -23.63 -4.89 16.42
N VAL A 83 -22.35 -5.00 16.06
CA VAL A 83 -21.49 -3.84 15.82
C VAL A 83 -22.01 -3.00 14.66
N LEU A 84 -22.32 -3.60 13.51
CA LEU A 84 -22.80 -2.87 12.34
C LEU A 84 -24.17 -2.23 12.59
N MET A 85 -25.06 -2.90 13.31
CA MET A 85 -26.35 -2.30 13.69
C MET A 85 -26.19 -1.12 14.67
N ALA A 86 -25.28 -1.21 15.62
CA ALA A 86 -25.02 -0.14 16.59
C ALA A 86 -24.26 1.04 15.95
N ALA A 87 -23.24 0.75 15.14
CA ALA A 87 -22.46 1.77 14.43
C ALA A 87 -23.27 2.41 13.29
N ALA A 88 -24.20 1.69 12.67
CA ALA A 88 -25.01 2.12 11.53
C ALA A 88 -24.16 2.87 10.46
N PRO A 89 -23.10 2.25 9.90
CA PRO A 89 -22.30 2.91 8.87
C PRO A 89 -23.06 2.93 7.54
N ASP A 90 -22.86 3.99 6.76
CA ASP A 90 -23.34 4.05 5.37
C ASP A 90 -22.51 3.13 4.46
N VAL A 91 -21.22 2.96 4.80
CA VAL A 91 -20.24 2.22 4.01
C VAL A 91 -19.27 1.46 4.90
N VAL A 92 -18.96 0.23 4.51
CA VAL A 92 -17.88 -0.59 5.09
C VAL A 92 -16.74 -0.71 4.07
N ILE A 93 -15.54 -0.27 4.43
CA ILE A 93 -14.33 -0.37 3.61
C ILE A 93 -13.39 -1.39 4.26
N VAL A 94 -13.11 -2.51 3.58
CA VAL A 94 -12.15 -3.50 4.06
C VAL A 94 -10.79 -3.32 3.38
N HIS A 95 -9.71 -3.45 4.16
CA HIS A 95 -8.32 -3.29 3.73
C HIS A 95 -7.50 -4.59 3.84
N SER A 96 -8.21 -5.70 4.00
CA SER A 96 -7.61 -7.03 4.17
C SER A 96 -8.56 -8.10 3.66
N GLU A 97 -8.09 -9.34 3.60
CA GLU A 97 -8.80 -10.45 2.97
C GLU A 97 -9.17 -11.58 3.94
N PHE A 98 -9.01 -11.39 5.27
CA PHE A 98 -9.15 -12.48 6.24
C PHE A 98 -10.47 -12.43 7.04
N GLY A 99 -10.48 -13.05 8.21
CA GLY A 99 -11.70 -13.39 8.92
C GLY A 99 -12.57 -12.21 9.37
N ILE A 100 -11.98 -11.08 9.85
CA ILE A 100 -12.74 -9.88 10.22
C ILE A 100 -13.32 -9.22 8.97
N ALA A 101 -12.49 -9.02 7.93
CA ALA A 101 -12.93 -8.42 6.68
C ALA A 101 -14.03 -9.26 6.01
N ALA A 102 -13.86 -10.59 5.96
CA ALA A 102 -14.87 -11.49 5.41
C ALA A 102 -16.19 -11.41 6.20
N ALA A 103 -16.12 -11.37 7.55
CA ALA A 103 -17.30 -11.21 8.39
C ALA A 103 -17.98 -9.84 8.19
N ALA A 104 -17.18 -8.78 8.05
CA ALA A 104 -17.68 -7.42 7.82
C ALA A 104 -18.41 -7.32 6.49
N VAL A 105 -17.80 -7.76 5.38
CA VAL A 105 -18.42 -7.75 4.05
C VAL A 105 -19.69 -8.57 4.02
N ALA A 106 -19.66 -9.84 4.48
CA ALA A 106 -20.83 -10.71 4.47
C ALA A 106 -21.99 -10.16 5.31
N THR A 107 -21.67 -9.57 6.48
CA THR A 107 -22.69 -9.01 7.37
C THR A 107 -23.24 -7.70 6.83
N ALA A 108 -22.38 -6.81 6.32
CA ALA A 108 -22.77 -5.54 5.72
C ALA A 108 -23.74 -5.77 4.56
N LYS A 109 -23.42 -6.69 3.64
CA LYS A 109 -24.32 -7.08 2.54
C LYS A 109 -25.67 -7.60 3.02
N SER A 110 -25.69 -8.41 4.09
CA SER A 110 -26.96 -8.89 4.67
C SER A 110 -27.81 -7.79 5.29
N LEU A 111 -27.23 -6.63 5.56
CA LEU A 111 -27.89 -5.43 6.11
C LEU A 111 -28.14 -4.35 5.05
N GLY A 112 -27.81 -4.60 3.78
CA GLY A 112 -27.93 -3.62 2.71
C GLY A 112 -26.92 -2.47 2.79
N ILE A 113 -25.80 -2.65 3.51
CA ILE A 113 -24.74 -1.68 3.65
C ILE A 113 -23.73 -1.89 2.52
N ILE A 114 -23.34 -0.81 1.81
CA ILE A 114 -22.35 -0.84 0.74
C ILE A 114 -20.99 -1.29 1.25
N THR A 115 -20.34 -2.15 0.47
CA THR A 115 -19.03 -2.72 0.81
C THR A 115 -17.98 -2.38 -0.24
N LEU A 116 -16.85 -1.83 0.19
CA LEU A 116 -15.70 -1.57 -0.65
C LEU A 116 -14.51 -2.41 -0.17
N HIS A 117 -13.71 -2.93 -1.10
CA HIS A 117 -12.47 -3.63 -0.80
C HIS A 117 -11.27 -2.90 -1.42
N THR A 118 -10.42 -2.31 -0.60
CA THR A 118 -9.14 -1.74 -1.04
C THR A 118 -8.08 -2.83 -1.12
N VAL A 119 -7.66 -3.17 -2.33
CA VAL A 119 -6.62 -4.18 -2.58
C VAL A 119 -5.25 -3.52 -2.51
N HIS A 120 -4.51 -3.73 -1.40
CA HIS A 120 -3.17 -3.17 -1.23
C HIS A 120 -2.12 -3.86 -2.08
N THR A 121 -2.21 -5.18 -2.26
CA THR A 121 -1.38 -5.93 -3.20
C THR A 121 -2.10 -7.15 -3.74
N PHE A 122 -1.98 -7.37 -5.05
CA PHE A 122 -2.39 -8.59 -5.73
C PHE A 122 -1.19 -9.48 -6.09
N PHE A 123 0.03 -8.92 -6.02
CA PHE A 123 1.27 -9.55 -6.47
C PHE A 123 1.98 -10.34 -5.37
N TRP A 124 1.22 -10.98 -4.48
CA TRP A 124 1.76 -11.79 -3.41
C TRP A 124 2.77 -12.81 -3.88
N GLN A 125 3.89 -12.88 -3.17
CA GLN A 125 4.93 -13.89 -3.34
C GLN A 125 5.09 -14.66 -2.03
N ALA A 126 4.87 -15.96 -2.08
CA ALA A 126 5.08 -16.85 -0.95
C ALA A 126 6.57 -17.17 -0.79
N PRO A 127 7.06 -17.47 0.42
CA PRO A 127 8.41 -18.00 0.61
C PRO A 127 8.67 -19.18 -0.32
N LYS A 128 9.91 -19.35 -0.78
CA LYS A 128 10.27 -20.44 -1.72
C LYS A 128 9.92 -21.83 -1.16
N SER A 129 10.01 -22.00 0.16
CA SER A 129 9.65 -23.22 0.89
C SER A 129 8.15 -23.55 0.92
N ALA A 130 7.27 -22.60 0.60
CA ALA A 130 5.82 -22.76 0.72
C ALA A 130 5.16 -23.44 -0.49
N GLY A 131 5.92 -23.86 -1.50
CA GLY A 131 5.39 -24.46 -2.75
C GLY A 131 4.35 -25.57 -2.54
N PRO A 132 4.61 -26.59 -1.73
CA PRO A 132 3.66 -27.70 -1.48
C PRO A 132 2.48 -27.33 -0.57
N ALA A 133 2.52 -26.16 0.11
CA ALA A 133 1.49 -25.75 1.06
C ALA A 133 0.23 -25.14 0.41
N ALA A 134 0.21 -24.89 -0.90
CA ALA A 134 -0.89 -24.21 -1.58
C ALA A 134 -2.28 -24.83 -1.31
N PRO A 135 -2.49 -26.16 -1.33
CA PRO A 135 -3.79 -26.74 -1.00
C PRO A 135 -4.21 -26.49 0.44
N VAL A 136 -3.25 -26.59 1.38
CA VAL A 136 -3.48 -26.33 2.81
C VAL A 136 -3.84 -24.86 3.02
N MET A 137 -3.13 -23.94 2.41
CA MET A 137 -3.41 -22.50 2.46
C MET A 137 -4.84 -22.20 1.99
N ARG A 138 -5.25 -22.77 0.85
CA ARG A 138 -6.62 -22.64 0.32
C ARG A 138 -7.66 -23.23 1.28
N GLY A 139 -7.40 -24.39 1.86
CA GLY A 139 -8.25 -25.05 2.84
C GLY A 139 -8.45 -24.19 4.10
N LEU A 140 -7.36 -23.70 4.67
CA LEU A 140 -7.38 -22.82 5.85
C LEU A 140 -8.10 -21.50 5.57
N TYR A 141 -7.81 -20.85 4.45
CA TYR A 141 -8.51 -19.62 4.07
C TYR A 141 -10.02 -19.84 3.99
N ARG A 142 -10.45 -20.90 3.30
CA ARG A 142 -11.88 -21.26 3.20
C ARG A 142 -12.51 -21.54 4.58
N LEU A 143 -11.74 -22.17 5.47
CA LEU A 143 -12.20 -22.43 6.84
C LEU A 143 -12.36 -21.12 7.62
N PHE A 144 -11.40 -20.20 7.53
CA PHE A 144 -11.41 -18.96 8.30
C PHE A 144 -12.37 -17.90 7.75
N THR A 145 -12.56 -17.83 6.43
CA THR A 145 -13.38 -16.78 5.80
C THR A 145 -14.74 -17.26 5.30
N ARG A 146 -14.95 -18.58 5.18
CA ARG A 146 -16.11 -19.21 4.51
C ARG A 146 -16.28 -18.82 3.04
N GLN A 147 -15.28 -18.20 2.44
CA GLN A 147 -15.32 -17.81 1.04
C GLN A 147 -14.84 -18.94 0.13
N LYS A 148 -15.45 -19.05 -1.06
CA LYS A 148 -14.96 -19.93 -2.12
C LYS A 148 -13.76 -19.29 -2.80
N ILE A 149 -12.64 -20.02 -2.86
CA ILE A 149 -11.45 -19.54 -3.55
C ILE A 149 -11.56 -19.91 -5.02
N PRO A 150 -11.37 -18.96 -5.95
CA PRO A 150 -11.29 -19.23 -7.38
C PRO A 150 -10.22 -20.28 -7.70
N LYS A 151 -10.51 -21.17 -8.66
CA LYS A 151 -9.57 -22.24 -9.07
C LYS A 151 -8.56 -21.75 -10.13
N SER A 152 -8.68 -20.51 -10.59
CA SER A 152 -7.83 -19.94 -11.63
C SER A 152 -6.35 -19.96 -11.23
N ARG A 153 -5.48 -20.24 -12.20
CA ARG A 153 -4.03 -20.09 -12.04
C ARG A 153 -3.67 -18.61 -12.22
N LEU A 154 -3.33 -17.95 -11.13
CA LEU A 154 -3.07 -16.51 -11.09
C LEU A 154 -1.56 -16.17 -10.98
N ALA A 155 -0.71 -17.17 -10.88
CA ALA A 155 0.74 -17.08 -10.89
C ALA A 155 1.35 -18.42 -11.28
N ASP A 156 2.64 -18.42 -11.67
CA ASP A 156 3.36 -19.63 -12.05
C ASP A 156 3.54 -20.57 -10.87
N ARG A 157 3.91 -20.02 -9.71
CA ARG A 157 4.07 -20.81 -8.49
C ARG A 157 2.72 -21.07 -7.83
N PRO A 158 2.40 -22.32 -7.45
CA PRO A 158 1.11 -22.67 -6.83
C PRO A 158 0.79 -21.87 -5.55
N ALA A 159 1.81 -21.61 -4.71
CA ALA A 159 1.62 -20.85 -3.47
C ALA A 159 1.29 -19.35 -3.73
N ASP A 160 1.96 -18.73 -4.70
CA ASP A 160 1.66 -17.36 -5.12
C ASP A 160 0.25 -17.27 -5.71
N SER A 161 -0.10 -18.27 -6.56
CA SER A 161 -1.45 -18.37 -7.11
C SER A 161 -2.52 -18.56 -6.02
N ALA A 162 -2.21 -19.29 -4.93
CA ALA A 162 -3.13 -19.44 -3.81
C ALA A 162 -3.35 -18.12 -3.07
N LEU A 163 -2.28 -17.36 -2.78
CA LEU A 163 -2.38 -16.04 -2.14
C LEU A 163 -3.18 -15.05 -3.00
N ARG A 164 -2.88 -14.95 -4.30
CA ARG A 164 -3.63 -14.09 -5.22
C ARG A 164 -5.11 -14.48 -5.32
N ALA A 165 -5.41 -15.78 -5.26
CA ALA A 165 -6.78 -16.27 -5.26
C ALA A 165 -7.55 -15.92 -3.97
N MET A 166 -6.87 -15.74 -2.82
CA MET A 166 -7.50 -15.24 -1.59
C MET A 166 -7.93 -13.78 -1.75
N THR A 167 -7.05 -12.94 -2.27
CA THR A 167 -7.38 -11.53 -2.58
C THR A 167 -8.53 -11.44 -3.58
N LEU A 168 -8.49 -12.26 -4.65
CA LEU A 168 -9.57 -12.31 -5.63
C LEU A 168 -10.90 -12.77 -5.02
N ALA A 169 -10.87 -13.74 -4.12
CA ALA A 169 -12.07 -14.21 -3.43
C ALA A 169 -12.75 -13.07 -2.65
N MET A 170 -12.00 -12.27 -1.91
CA MET A 170 -12.54 -11.09 -1.22
C MET A 170 -13.04 -10.04 -2.21
N ALA A 171 -12.27 -9.74 -3.26
CA ALA A 171 -12.64 -8.80 -4.30
C ALA A 171 -13.98 -9.15 -4.97
N GLN A 172 -14.25 -10.43 -5.21
CA GLN A 172 -15.52 -10.91 -5.79
C GLN A 172 -16.73 -10.80 -4.83
N HIS A 173 -16.50 -10.58 -3.54
CA HIS A 173 -17.57 -10.44 -2.55
C HIS A 173 -17.92 -8.98 -2.24
N ALA A 174 -17.03 -8.04 -2.48
CA ALA A 174 -17.29 -6.61 -2.30
C ALA A 174 -18.15 -6.03 -3.44
N ASP A 175 -18.88 -4.94 -3.19
CA ASP A 175 -19.68 -4.27 -4.21
C ASP A 175 -18.80 -3.43 -5.15
N VAL A 176 -17.72 -2.84 -4.60
CA VAL A 176 -16.70 -2.11 -5.35
C VAL A 176 -15.32 -2.56 -4.91
N VAL A 177 -14.42 -2.77 -5.87
CA VAL A 177 -13.02 -3.09 -5.63
C VAL A 177 -12.17 -1.85 -5.94
N LEU A 178 -11.43 -1.37 -4.95
CA LEU A 178 -10.53 -0.23 -5.10
C LEU A 178 -9.11 -0.73 -5.34
N SER A 179 -8.52 -0.36 -6.46
CA SER A 179 -7.12 -0.63 -6.78
C SER A 179 -6.33 0.68 -6.78
N PRO A 180 -5.22 0.78 -6.02
CA PRO A 180 -4.39 1.98 -6.01
C PRO A 180 -3.71 2.30 -7.34
N SER A 181 -3.56 1.31 -8.24
CA SER A 181 -2.86 1.47 -9.51
C SER A 181 -3.63 0.86 -10.69
N LYS A 182 -3.35 1.36 -11.90
CA LYS A 182 -3.95 0.87 -13.14
C LYS A 182 -3.51 -0.54 -13.48
N HIS A 183 -2.22 -0.85 -13.32
CA HIS A 183 -1.70 -2.18 -13.63
C HIS A 183 -2.29 -3.28 -12.74
N GLN A 184 -2.51 -3.00 -11.45
CA GLN A 184 -3.19 -3.96 -10.57
C GLN A 184 -4.68 -4.06 -10.89
N ALA A 185 -5.37 -2.94 -11.17
CA ALA A 185 -6.77 -2.98 -11.57
C ALA A 185 -6.96 -3.87 -12.80
N GLN A 186 -6.11 -3.73 -13.81
CA GLN A 186 -6.13 -4.56 -15.00
C GLN A 186 -5.97 -6.05 -14.66
N LYS A 187 -5.01 -6.38 -13.79
CA LYS A 187 -4.79 -7.78 -13.36
C LYS A 187 -5.95 -8.35 -12.55
N LEU A 188 -6.62 -7.55 -11.74
CA LEU A 188 -7.83 -7.95 -11.01
C LEU A 188 -8.99 -8.22 -11.97
N ILE A 189 -9.19 -7.36 -12.97
CA ILE A 189 -10.23 -7.54 -14.01
C ILE A 189 -9.94 -8.81 -14.82
N GLU A 190 -8.71 -9.01 -15.29
CA GLU A 190 -8.27 -10.23 -16.01
C GLU A 190 -8.48 -11.50 -15.17
N ALA A 191 -8.33 -11.39 -13.86
CA ALA A 191 -8.57 -12.48 -12.92
C ALA A 191 -10.08 -12.76 -12.66
N GLY A 192 -10.97 -11.87 -13.08
CA GLY A 192 -12.43 -12.00 -12.91
C GLY A 192 -13.00 -11.28 -11.68
N ALA A 193 -12.32 -10.23 -11.18
CA ALA A 193 -12.92 -9.30 -10.25
C ALA A 193 -13.91 -8.37 -10.98
N GLY A 194 -15.09 -8.17 -10.39
CA GLY A 194 -16.08 -7.22 -10.89
C GLY A 194 -15.90 -5.82 -10.30
N ASN A 195 -16.45 -4.80 -10.96
CA ASN A 195 -16.52 -3.41 -10.48
C ASN A 195 -15.22 -2.88 -9.86
N VAL A 196 -14.10 -3.04 -10.60
CA VAL A 196 -12.78 -2.57 -10.19
C VAL A 196 -12.59 -1.11 -10.59
N VAL A 197 -12.28 -0.27 -9.63
CA VAL A 197 -12.04 1.17 -9.82
C VAL A 197 -10.64 1.54 -9.37
N VAL A 198 -9.95 2.35 -10.16
CA VAL A 198 -8.64 2.90 -9.79
C VAL A 198 -8.85 4.09 -8.86
N LEU A 199 -8.37 3.95 -7.62
CA LEU A 199 -8.33 5.01 -6.62
C LEU A 199 -6.96 5.03 -5.97
N SER A 200 -6.10 5.98 -6.35
CA SER A 200 -4.76 6.16 -5.76
C SER A 200 -4.83 6.28 -4.24
N ASN A 201 -3.89 5.69 -3.53
CA ASN A 201 -3.74 5.95 -2.11
C ASN A 201 -3.55 7.46 -1.86
N ALA A 202 -4.05 7.95 -0.72
CA ALA A 202 -3.88 9.35 -0.36
C ALA A 202 -2.48 9.62 0.23
N ALA A 203 -1.92 10.78 -0.08
CA ALA A 203 -0.74 11.31 0.59
C ALA A 203 -0.91 12.81 0.82
N LYS A 204 -0.60 13.27 2.02
CA LYS A 204 -0.66 14.69 2.35
C LYS A 204 0.43 15.44 1.58
N ARG A 205 0.07 16.49 0.84
CA ARG A 205 1.03 17.34 0.17
C ARG A 205 1.86 18.13 1.18
N THR A 206 3.17 18.11 1.02
CA THR A 206 4.09 18.91 1.84
C THR A 206 3.97 20.40 1.49
N ALA A 207 3.95 21.26 2.47
CA ALA A 207 3.66 22.70 2.30
C ALA A 207 4.70 23.46 1.43
N HIS A 208 5.90 22.94 1.25
CA HIS A 208 7.00 23.61 0.51
C HIS A 208 7.55 22.69 -0.58
N THR A 209 6.79 22.50 -1.63
CA THR A 209 7.09 21.54 -2.71
C THR A 209 7.75 22.23 -3.91
N ARG A 210 8.96 22.74 -3.74
CA ARG A 210 9.79 23.15 -4.88
C ARG A 210 10.90 22.13 -5.12
N PRO A 211 11.27 21.89 -6.38
CA PRO A 211 12.49 21.14 -6.67
C PRO A 211 13.68 21.74 -5.92
N LEU A 212 14.54 20.89 -5.36
CA LEU A 212 15.75 21.38 -4.72
C LEU A 212 16.73 21.88 -5.79
N PRO A 213 17.47 22.98 -5.51
CA PRO A 213 18.52 23.44 -6.42
C PRO A 213 19.61 22.37 -6.53
N ARG A 214 20.37 22.45 -7.62
CA ARG A 214 21.54 21.57 -7.83
C ARG A 214 22.51 21.69 -6.64
N GLN A 215 22.75 20.58 -6.00
CA GLN A 215 23.69 20.45 -4.88
C GLN A 215 24.53 19.18 -5.03
N VAL A 216 25.79 19.27 -4.66
CA VAL A 216 26.72 18.13 -4.60
C VAL A 216 26.98 17.82 -3.12
N PRO A 217 26.85 16.57 -2.68
CA PRO A 217 26.45 15.38 -3.42
C PRO A 217 24.95 15.35 -3.78
N LEU A 218 24.59 14.58 -4.83
CA LEU A 218 23.19 14.21 -5.10
C LEU A 218 22.65 13.43 -3.91
N ARG A 219 21.59 13.93 -3.28
CA ARG A 219 20.99 13.32 -2.09
C ARG A 219 19.83 12.43 -2.48
N LEU A 220 19.87 11.19 -2.04
CA LEU A 220 18.89 10.16 -2.29
C LEU A 220 18.24 9.71 -0.99
N ALA A 221 16.97 9.32 -1.05
CA ALA A 221 16.23 8.69 0.05
C ALA A 221 15.76 7.29 -0.37
N TRP A 222 16.09 6.28 0.42
CA TRP A 222 15.47 4.96 0.34
C TRP A 222 14.66 4.72 1.62
N VAL A 223 13.37 4.41 1.49
CA VAL A 223 12.48 4.20 2.63
C VAL A 223 11.70 2.90 2.45
N GLY A 224 11.85 1.98 3.40
CA GLY A 224 11.13 0.71 3.34
C GLY A 224 11.58 -0.26 4.42
N ARG A 225 10.81 -1.32 4.63
CA ARG A 225 11.24 -2.43 5.49
C ARG A 225 12.47 -3.11 4.89
N PHE A 226 13.39 -3.56 5.73
CA PHE A 226 14.55 -4.34 5.28
C PHE A 226 14.13 -5.80 5.02
N ALA A 227 13.37 -5.99 3.94
CA ALA A 227 12.80 -7.25 3.53
C ALA A 227 13.27 -7.58 2.09
N PRO A 228 13.46 -8.87 1.76
CA PRO A 228 14.05 -9.27 0.47
C PRO A 228 13.34 -8.69 -0.75
N GLU A 229 12.03 -8.55 -0.68
CA GLU A 229 11.21 -7.99 -1.77
C GLU A 229 11.47 -6.50 -2.03
N LYS A 230 12.06 -5.78 -1.07
CA LYS A 230 12.41 -4.36 -1.20
C LYS A 230 13.80 -4.14 -1.83
N ARG A 231 14.63 -5.19 -1.88
CA ARG A 231 15.91 -5.22 -2.57
C ARG A 231 16.84 -4.05 -2.16
N LEU A 232 16.94 -3.80 -0.86
CA LEU A 232 17.89 -2.80 -0.32
C LEU A 232 19.33 -3.15 -0.68
N ASP A 233 19.66 -4.43 -0.75
CA ASP A 233 20.94 -4.96 -1.20
C ASP A 233 21.39 -4.37 -2.55
N VAL A 234 20.48 -4.28 -3.52
CA VAL A 234 20.73 -3.66 -4.83
C VAL A 234 21.10 -2.17 -4.70
N ALA A 235 20.40 -1.44 -3.81
CA ALA A 235 20.72 -0.03 -3.58
C ALA A 235 22.11 0.14 -2.93
N LEU A 236 22.43 -0.70 -1.93
CA LEU A 236 23.72 -0.64 -1.23
C LEU A 236 24.90 -0.99 -2.16
N GLU A 237 24.74 -2.03 -2.98
CA GLU A 237 25.75 -2.42 -3.97
C GLU A 237 25.94 -1.33 -5.04
N ALA A 238 24.86 -0.71 -5.52
CA ALA A 238 24.94 0.43 -6.44
C ALA A 238 25.70 1.62 -5.82
N MET A 239 25.46 1.90 -4.52
CA MET A 239 26.19 2.95 -3.80
C MET A 239 27.68 2.63 -3.65
N GLN A 240 28.07 1.36 -3.48
CA GLN A 240 29.46 0.95 -3.48
C GLN A 240 30.11 1.20 -4.84
N ILE A 241 29.45 0.81 -5.95
CA ILE A 241 29.93 1.06 -7.31
C ILE A 241 30.16 2.57 -7.55
N LEU A 242 29.21 3.41 -7.12
CA LEU A 242 29.32 4.87 -7.25
C LEU A 242 30.46 5.47 -6.39
N LEU A 243 30.69 4.90 -5.20
CA LEU A 243 31.81 5.29 -4.33
C LEU A 243 33.18 4.99 -5.01
N ASP A 244 33.29 3.78 -5.57
CA ASP A 244 34.53 3.35 -6.29
C ASP A 244 34.76 4.18 -7.53
N ARG A 245 33.74 4.69 -8.19
CA ARG A 245 33.80 5.62 -9.32
C ARG A 245 33.96 7.08 -8.91
N GLN A 246 33.99 7.39 -7.62
CA GLN A 246 34.06 8.74 -7.08
C GLN A 246 32.92 9.67 -7.53
N VAL A 247 31.74 9.09 -7.84
CA VAL A 247 30.52 9.85 -8.16
C VAL A 247 29.93 10.44 -6.89
N PRO A 248 29.68 11.76 -6.82
CA PRO A 248 29.26 12.42 -5.58
C PRO A 248 27.76 12.20 -5.29
N VAL A 249 27.43 11.08 -4.71
CA VAL A 249 26.07 10.66 -4.33
C VAL A 249 26.02 10.28 -2.86
N LEU A 250 24.97 10.66 -2.14
CA LEU A 250 24.71 10.30 -0.75
C LEU A 250 23.32 9.66 -0.65
N LEU A 251 23.22 8.44 -0.11
CA LEU A 251 21.96 7.75 0.16
C LEU A 251 21.65 7.75 1.66
N GLU A 252 20.49 8.27 2.04
CA GLU A 252 19.94 8.08 3.37
C GLU A 252 18.90 6.94 3.34
N VAL A 253 19.09 5.93 4.21
CA VAL A 253 18.25 4.71 4.28
C VAL A 253 17.46 4.71 5.57
N ALA A 254 16.13 4.55 5.47
CA ALA A 254 15.21 4.49 6.59
C ALA A 254 14.38 3.19 6.57
N GLY A 255 14.18 2.58 7.76
CA GLY A 255 13.27 1.45 7.95
C GLY A 255 13.84 0.26 8.73
N GLY A 256 15.04 0.39 9.26
CA GLY A 256 15.74 -0.60 10.08
C GLY A 256 17.18 -0.19 10.33
N ASP A 257 17.97 -1.06 10.92
CA ASP A 257 19.38 -0.84 11.22
C ASP A 257 20.27 -1.66 10.28
N LEU A 258 21.42 -1.10 9.90
CA LEU A 258 22.45 -1.74 9.08
C LEU A 258 23.74 -1.83 9.88
N ASP A 259 24.29 -3.02 9.97
CA ASP A 259 25.57 -3.28 10.67
C ASP A 259 26.75 -2.77 9.83
N CYS A 260 26.64 -2.81 8.50
CA CYS A 260 27.67 -2.40 7.56
C CYS A 260 27.05 -1.80 6.29
N HIS A 261 27.63 -0.72 5.81
CA HIS A 261 27.21 -0.06 4.57
C HIS A 261 28.37 0.77 3.96
N PRO A 262 28.32 1.12 2.65
CA PRO A 262 29.29 2.01 2.00
C PRO A 262 29.39 3.39 2.68
N ALA A 263 30.51 4.06 2.56
CA ALA A 263 30.78 5.36 3.22
C ALA A 263 29.85 6.49 2.72
N ASN A 264 29.29 6.36 1.51
CA ASN A 264 28.31 7.28 0.92
C ASN A 264 26.84 6.89 1.22
N VAL A 265 26.63 5.99 2.20
CA VAL A 265 25.32 5.61 2.72
C VAL A 265 25.22 6.03 4.19
N ARG A 266 24.05 6.49 4.62
CA ARG A 266 23.72 6.79 6.01
C ARG A 266 22.44 6.06 6.39
N CYS A 267 22.55 5.13 7.31
CA CYS A 267 21.37 4.49 7.93
C CYS A 267 20.82 5.40 9.05
N ILE A 268 19.52 5.72 8.97
CA ILE A 268 18.84 6.57 9.97
C ILE A 268 17.85 5.80 10.84
N GLY A 269 17.87 4.45 10.74
CA GLY A 269 17.06 3.57 11.56
C GLY A 269 15.56 3.57 11.21
N THR A 270 14.75 3.13 12.15
CA THR A 270 13.29 3.20 12.05
C THR A 270 12.81 4.62 12.36
N VAL A 271 11.98 5.18 11.49
CA VAL A 271 11.57 6.59 11.53
C VAL A 271 10.05 6.73 11.56
N SER A 272 9.58 7.84 12.13
CA SER A 272 8.16 8.22 12.10
C SER A 272 7.74 8.73 10.71
N PRO A 273 6.42 8.77 10.40
CA PRO A 273 5.93 9.37 9.15
C PRO A 273 6.39 10.81 8.93
N GLN A 274 6.50 11.61 10.00
CA GLN A 274 7.01 12.98 9.91
C GLN A 274 8.50 13.03 9.55
N GLN A 275 9.28 12.07 10.04
CA GLN A 275 10.70 11.96 9.70
C GLN A 275 10.88 11.46 8.25
N VAL A 276 9.98 10.60 7.73
CA VAL A 276 9.95 10.24 6.30
C VAL A 276 9.70 11.47 5.44
N GLU A 277 8.71 12.29 5.80
CA GLU A 277 8.44 13.55 5.09
C GLU A 277 9.67 14.47 5.08
N GLN A 278 10.31 14.67 6.24
CA GLN A 278 11.54 15.48 6.34
C GLN A 278 12.69 14.91 5.52
N LEU A 279 12.85 13.59 5.48
CA LEU A 279 13.85 12.91 4.66
C LEU A 279 13.60 13.18 3.18
N LEU A 280 12.39 12.99 2.70
CA LEU A 280 12.03 13.24 1.30
C LEU A 280 12.22 14.72 0.93
N VAL A 281 11.81 15.66 1.80
CA VAL A 281 11.95 17.10 1.55
C VAL A 281 13.40 17.52 1.36
N ARG A 282 14.36 16.94 2.10
CA ARG A 282 15.80 17.26 1.97
C ARG A 282 16.55 16.45 0.93
N SER A 283 15.90 15.46 0.28
CA SER A 283 16.47 14.63 -0.78
C SER A 283 16.12 15.19 -2.15
N HIS A 284 16.98 14.97 -3.15
CA HIS A 284 16.69 15.33 -4.53
C HIS A 284 15.79 14.30 -5.21
N LEU A 285 16.04 13.01 -4.94
CA LEU A 285 15.30 11.89 -5.49
C LEU A 285 14.99 10.84 -4.39
N ALA A 286 13.87 10.15 -4.53
CA ALA A 286 13.67 8.88 -3.86
C ALA A 286 14.21 7.73 -4.72
N VAL A 287 14.53 6.59 -4.07
CA VAL A 287 14.97 5.36 -4.75
C VAL A 287 14.05 4.21 -4.37
N GLN A 288 13.54 3.50 -5.37
CA GLN A 288 12.66 2.33 -5.21
C GLN A 288 13.23 1.14 -5.98
N THR A 289 13.79 0.19 -5.24
CA THR A 289 14.51 -0.98 -5.81
C THR A 289 13.68 -2.25 -5.91
N SER A 290 12.45 -2.29 -5.38
CA SER A 290 11.54 -3.44 -5.51
C SER A 290 11.24 -3.75 -6.98
N LEU A 291 11.00 -5.04 -7.29
CA LEU A 291 10.74 -5.53 -8.64
C LEU A 291 9.59 -6.54 -8.63
N GLY A 292 8.52 -6.26 -9.35
CA GLY A 292 7.37 -7.17 -9.54
C GLY A 292 6.57 -7.51 -8.27
N PHE A 293 6.73 -6.72 -7.21
CA PHE A 293 6.06 -6.93 -5.92
C PHE A 293 5.11 -5.80 -5.54
N ASP A 294 5.58 -4.56 -5.63
CA ASP A 294 4.82 -3.41 -5.18
C ASP A 294 3.73 -3.01 -6.19
N ASN A 295 2.59 -2.64 -5.64
CA ASN A 295 1.49 -2.11 -6.40
C ASN A 295 1.60 -0.57 -6.56
N GLN A 296 1.41 0.15 -5.45
CA GLN A 296 1.63 1.59 -5.36
C GLN A 296 2.34 1.88 -4.04
N PRO A 297 3.69 1.87 -4.04
CA PRO A 297 4.46 2.11 -2.82
C PRO A 297 4.12 3.48 -2.21
N MET A 298 3.84 3.51 -0.90
CA MET A 298 3.51 4.75 -0.20
C MET A 298 4.62 5.79 -0.35
N VAL A 299 5.89 5.37 -0.24
CA VAL A 299 7.04 6.26 -0.40
C VAL A 299 7.07 6.97 -1.76
N MET A 300 6.58 6.34 -2.83
CA MET A 300 6.54 6.98 -4.16
C MET A 300 5.49 8.09 -4.22
N ILE A 301 4.30 7.88 -3.65
CA ILE A 301 3.29 8.95 -3.59
C ILE A 301 3.68 10.04 -2.59
N GLU A 302 4.36 9.70 -1.50
CA GLU A 302 4.94 10.65 -0.55
C GLU A 302 6.08 11.48 -1.18
N ALA A 303 6.93 10.85 -2.02
CA ALA A 303 7.94 11.55 -2.80
C ALA A 303 7.29 12.52 -3.80
N CYS A 304 6.24 12.09 -4.51
CA CYS A 304 5.46 12.99 -5.36
C CYS A 304 4.86 14.16 -4.58
N ALA A 305 4.30 13.89 -3.41
CA ALA A 305 3.74 14.92 -2.52
C ALA A 305 4.79 15.94 -2.06
N ALA A 306 6.06 15.51 -1.93
CA ALA A 306 7.21 16.36 -1.65
C ALA A 306 7.83 16.98 -2.93
N SER A 307 7.28 16.78 -4.12
CA SER A 307 7.85 17.16 -5.43
C SER A 307 9.27 16.62 -5.60
N ARG A 308 9.45 15.32 -5.34
CA ARG A 308 10.70 14.59 -5.54
C ARG A 308 10.53 13.54 -6.62
N GLY A 309 11.38 13.56 -7.63
CA GLY A 309 11.48 12.51 -8.63
C GLY A 309 11.90 11.18 -7.97
N ILE A 310 11.70 10.08 -8.67
CA ILE A 310 11.92 8.74 -8.12
C ILE A 310 12.75 7.91 -9.10
N VAL A 311 13.90 7.39 -8.67
CA VAL A 311 14.62 6.37 -9.43
C VAL A 311 14.03 5.01 -9.11
N VAL A 312 13.63 4.26 -10.14
CA VAL A 312 12.93 2.98 -9.97
C VAL A 312 13.60 1.85 -10.73
N SER A 313 13.67 0.65 -10.15
CA SER A 313 14.13 -0.57 -10.83
C SER A 313 13.01 -1.30 -11.58
N ASP A 314 11.74 -1.03 -11.25
CA ASP A 314 10.59 -1.73 -11.82
C ASP A 314 9.98 -0.95 -12.99
N PRO A 315 10.02 -1.50 -14.23
CA PRO A 315 9.43 -0.84 -15.40
C PRO A 315 7.90 -0.72 -15.32
N VAL A 316 7.23 -1.52 -14.50
CA VAL A 316 5.78 -1.39 -14.26
C VAL A 316 5.49 -0.14 -13.46
N LEU A 317 6.26 0.09 -12.38
CA LEU A 317 6.15 1.32 -11.59
C LEU A 317 6.56 2.55 -12.38
N ALA A 318 7.60 2.44 -13.24
CA ALA A 318 7.99 3.53 -14.14
C ALA A 318 6.81 3.95 -15.05
N ARG A 319 6.14 3.00 -15.69
CA ARG A 319 4.95 3.29 -16.53
C ARG A 319 3.78 3.87 -15.73
N GLU A 320 3.56 3.36 -14.52
CA GLU A 320 2.46 3.84 -13.65
C GLU A 320 2.67 5.29 -13.20
N PHE A 321 3.92 5.68 -12.88
CA PHE A 321 4.26 7.00 -12.39
C PHE A 321 4.71 7.98 -13.50
N GLY A 322 5.02 7.49 -14.70
CA GLY A 322 5.40 8.32 -15.84
C GLY A 322 6.64 9.17 -15.59
N ASP A 323 6.63 10.41 -16.07
CA ASP A 323 7.77 11.34 -16.01
C ASP A 323 8.22 11.72 -14.59
N ALA A 324 7.45 11.36 -13.55
CA ALA A 324 7.90 11.47 -12.17
C ALA A 324 8.99 10.46 -11.81
N THR A 325 9.26 9.49 -12.69
CA THR A 325 10.24 8.41 -12.47
C THR A 325 11.39 8.45 -13.46
N ILE A 326 12.54 7.99 -13.01
CA ILE A 326 13.73 7.69 -13.80
C ILE A 326 13.95 6.19 -13.70
N LEU A 327 13.73 5.46 -14.80
CA LEU A 327 13.91 4.01 -14.83
C LEU A 327 15.41 3.67 -14.87
N ALA A 328 15.86 2.79 -13.97
CA ALA A 328 17.21 2.24 -14.00
C ALA A 328 17.47 1.49 -15.32
N SER A 329 18.67 1.61 -15.89
CA SER A 329 19.05 1.01 -17.18
C SER A 329 18.94 -0.52 -17.18
N SER A 330 19.16 -1.14 -16.01
CA SER A 330 18.79 -2.51 -15.69
C SER A 330 18.35 -2.60 -14.23
N PRO A 331 17.61 -3.67 -13.83
CA PRO A 331 17.06 -3.75 -12.47
C PRO A 331 18.06 -4.21 -11.41
N ASP A 332 19.33 -4.31 -11.72
CA ASP A 332 20.43 -4.69 -10.84
C ASP A 332 21.21 -3.46 -10.32
N ALA A 333 22.21 -3.72 -9.50
CA ALA A 333 23.03 -2.67 -8.90
C ALA A 333 23.83 -1.86 -9.93
N GLN A 334 24.33 -2.53 -10.98
CA GLN A 334 25.09 -1.88 -12.04
C GLN A 334 24.20 -0.88 -12.80
N GLY A 335 23.00 -1.30 -13.23
CA GLY A 335 22.10 -0.42 -13.96
C GLY A 335 21.57 0.75 -13.10
N LEU A 336 21.38 0.53 -11.80
CA LEU A 336 21.05 1.61 -10.88
C LEU A 336 22.19 2.61 -10.74
N ALA A 337 23.46 2.13 -10.61
CA ALA A 337 24.63 2.97 -10.52
C ALA A 337 24.85 3.78 -11.80
N ASP A 338 24.78 3.14 -12.97
CA ASP A 338 24.95 3.81 -14.27
C ASP A 338 23.89 4.92 -14.47
N THR A 339 22.67 4.65 -14.07
CA THR A 339 21.57 5.64 -14.13
C THR A 339 21.82 6.81 -13.19
N LEU A 340 22.24 6.56 -11.96
CA LEU A 340 22.53 7.62 -10.99
C LEU A 340 23.74 8.47 -11.41
N GLU A 341 24.78 7.88 -12.00
CA GLU A 341 25.91 8.59 -12.58
C GLU A 341 25.48 9.51 -13.73
N ALA A 342 24.63 9.01 -14.65
CA ALA A 342 24.04 9.82 -15.71
C ALA A 342 23.19 10.98 -15.17
N VAL A 343 22.41 10.75 -14.11
CA VAL A 343 21.59 11.79 -13.45
C VAL A 343 22.46 12.89 -12.81
N VAL A 344 23.60 12.52 -12.22
CA VAL A 344 24.57 13.53 -11.69
C VAL A 344 25.14 14.39 -12.80
N ALA A 345 25.43 13.80 -13.96
CA ALA A 345 25.93 14.51 -15.13
C ALA A 345 24.85 15.42 -15.75
N GLU A 346 23.62 14.91 -15.90
CA GLU A 346 22.51 15.61 -16.54
C GLU A 346 21.43 16.01 -15.51
N TRP A 347 21.64 17.13 -14.82
CA TRP A 347 20.77 17.61 -13.73
C TRP A 347 19.34 17.92 -14.16
N SER A 348 19.11 18.27 -15.40
CA SER A 348 17.78 18.55 -15.96
C SER A 348 16.83 17.36 -15.81
N THR A 349 17.36 16.14 -15.73
CA THR A 349 16.60 14.93 -15.45
C THR A 349 15.95 14.97 -14.05
N VAL A 350 16.71 15.45 -13.04
CA VAL A 350 16.20 15.63 -11.67
C VAL A 350 15.07 16.65 -11.64
N GLU A 351 15.26 17.79 -12.31
CA GLU A 351 14.27 18.89 -12.35
C GLU A 351 12.98 18.46 -13.06
N THR A 352 13.13 17.73 -14.17
CA THR A 352 11.97 17.21 -14.92
C THR A 352 11.17 16.22 -14.09
N ALA A 353 11.84 15.24 -13.47
CA ALA A 353 11.18 14.25 -12.63
C ALA A 353 10.54 14.91 -11.39
N ALA A 354 11.17 15.89 -10.78
CA ALA A 354 10.63 16.60 -9.62
C ALA A 354 9.39 17.44 -9.98
N ARG A 355 9.36 18.08 -11.16
CA ARG A 355 8.20 18.82 -11.67
C ARG A 355 7.03 17.88 -11.91
N ALA A 356 7.24 16.81 -12.65
CA ALA A 356 6.22 15.80 -12.94
C ALA A 356 5.68 15.15 -11.66
N ALA A 357 6.54 14.91 -10.66
CA ALA A 357 6.15 14.42 -9.34
C ALA A 357 5.20 15.40 -8.63
N GLY A 358 5.52 16.70 -8.65
CA GLY A 358 4.67 17.75 -8.08
C GLY A 358 3.30 17.87 -8.76
N GLU A 359 3.24 17.74 -10.08
CA GLU A 359 1.98 17.72 -10.85
C GLU A 359 1.14 16.48 -10.49
N ARG A 360 1.79 15.32 -10.38
CA ARG A 360 1.13 14.07 -10.00
C ARG A 360 0.58 14.08 -8.57
N ALA A 361 1.16 14.84 -7.65
CA ALA A 361 0.76 14.90 -6.26
C ALA A 361 -0.73 15.27 -6.07
N SER A 362 -1.33 16.04 -7.00
CA SER A 362 -2.75 16.38 -6.97
C SER A 362 -3.67 15.16 -7.04
N ASN A 363 -3.27 14.12 -7.78
CA ASN A 363 -4.04 12.87 -7.93
C ASN A 363 -4.11 12.04 -6.64
N SER A 364 -3.18 12.25 -5.72
CA SER A 364 -3.08 11.57 -4.41
C SER A 364 -3.43 12.51 -3.26
N ALA A 365 -3.90 13.73 -3.55
CA ALA A 365 -4.31 14.67 -2.51
C ALA A 365 -5.47 14.09 -1.68
N PRO A 366 -5.46 14.22 -0.34
CA PRO A 366 -6.50 13.65 0.53
C PRO A 366 -7.91 14.08 0.14
N ALA A 367 -8.12 15.36 -0.20
CA ALA A 367 -9.42 15.86 -0.64
C ALA A 367 -9.90 15.17 -1.93
N ALA A 368 -9.06 15.11 -2.97
CA ALA A 368 -9.41 14.44 -4.23
C ALA A 368 -9.70 12.94 -4.05
N HIS A 369 -8.97 12.29 -3.12
CA HIS A 369 -9.22 10.89 -2.76
C HIS A 369 -10.62 10.73 -2.12
N VAL A 370 -10.97 11.60 -1.15
CA VAL A 370 -12.26 11.56 -0.47
C VAL A 370 -13.41 11.88 -1.42
N ASP A 371 -13.29 12.93 -2.25
CA ASP A 371 -14.31 13.30 -3.22
C ASP A 371 -14.64 12.13 -4.15
N LYS A 372 -13.60 11.50 -4.71
CA LYS A 372 -13.77 10.35 -5.59
C LYS A 372 -14.37 9.15 -4.87
N LEU A 373 -14.00 8.90 -3.62
CA LEU A 373 -14.57 7.82 -2.82
C LEU A 373 -16.07 8.06 -2.56
N VAL A 374 -16.46 9.29 -2.22
CA VAL A 374 -17.86 9.68 -2.00
C VAL A 374 -18.67 9.55 -3.28
N GLU A 375 -18.13 9.98 -4.43
CA GLU A 375 -18.76 9.80 -5.75
C GLU A 375 -19.01 8.33 -6.07
N LEU A 376 -18.04 7.46 -5.81
CA LEU A 376 -18.17 6.01 -6.02
C LEU A 376 -19.26 5.40 -5.15
N VAL A 377 -19.31 5.77 -3.88
CA VAL A 377 -20.38 5.31 -2.97
C VAL A 377 -21.75 5.79 -3.46
N ALA A 378 -21.88 7.05 -3.85
CA ALA A 378 -23.14 7.59 -4.35
C ALA A 378 -23.59 6.91 -5.66
N ALA A 379 -22.65 6.57 -6.55
CA ALA A 379 -22.93 5.82 -7.76
C ALA A 379 -23.42 4.39 -7.45
N GLU A 380 -22.79 3.72 -6.48
CA GLU A 380 -23.18 2.39 -6.07
C GLU A 380 -24.56 2.37 -5.38
N CYS A 381 -24.88 3.37 -4.54
CA CYS A 381 -26.22 3.56 -3.99
C CYS A 381 -27.30 3.62 -5.09
N ARG A 382 -27.05 4.43 -6.13
CA ARG A 382 -27.99 4.55 -7.25
C ARG A 382 -28.16 3.23 -8.01
N ARG A 383 -27.04 2.50 -8.22
CA ARG A 383 -27.05 1.20 -8.90
C ARG A 383 -27.89 0.16 -8.13
N GLN A 384 -27.72 0.08 -6.81
CA GLN A 384 -28.47 -0.84 -5.97
C GLN A 384 -29.96 -0.51 -5.91
N ALA A 385 -30.34 0.78 -5.84
CA ALA A 385 -31.72 1.22 -5.88
C ALA A 385 -32.43 0.83 -7.19
N GLN A 386 -31.73 0.90 -8.34
CA GLN A 386 -32.28 0.49 -9.64
C GLN A 386 -32.41 -1.04 -9.80
N GLN A 387 -31.64 -1.83 -9.08
CA GLN A 387 -31.74 -3.30 -9.12
C GLN A 387 -32.79 -3.87 -8.16
N GLY A 388 -33.23 -3.09 -7.17
CA GLY A 388 -34.24 -3.47 -6.19
C GLY A 388 -35.67 -3.04 -6.54
N SER A 389 -35.82 -2.22 -7.60
CA SER A 389 -37.10 -1.82 -8.21
C SER A 389 -37.44 -2.74 -9.41
#